data_b70722c3d3f31bb80fd58758598466bb
#
_entry.id   b70722c3d3f31bb80fd58758598466bb
#
_cell.length_a   1.000
_cell.length_b   1.000
_cell.length_c   1.000
_cell.angle_alpha   90.00
_cell.angle_beta   90.00
_cell.angle_gamma   90.00
#
_symmetry.space_group_name_H-M   'P 1'
#
loop_
_entity.id
_entity.type
_entity.pdbx_description
1 polymer ?
#
loop_
_entity_poly.entity_id
_entity_poly.type
_entity_poly.pdbx_seq_one_letter_code
_entity_poly.pdbx_strand_id
1 'polypeptide(L)'
;MARKKNRMGTDVNAGSMADIAFLLLIFFLVTTTIASDKGILNILPPKLDPLNPPPPIDLNERNIFVIRINSNNQYLIESDYRDNTEGLDEELKAFILNFGKPNEAGVALYNSLPASLKALAGRDPLSSDDPGNAVISIKTDRGTSYEKYLEVFDLAKKAYFDIYAARVNLSTDEYRALTGQNDAEVSIQDRGKEGIPMAISIAEPDKIGGN
;
A
#
# COMPACT_ATOMS: atom_id res chain seq x y z
N MET A 1 39.00 -62.78 48.54
CA MET A 1 37.55 -62.74 48.25
C MET A 1 37.23 -61.34 47.72
N ALA A 2 37.05 -61.16 46.39
CA ALA A 2 36.78 -59.87 45.75
C ALA A 2 35.26 -59.65 45.74
N ARG A 3 34.80 -58.55 46.34
CA ARG A 3 33.40 -58.12 46.44
C ARG A 3 32.96 -57.48 45.14
N LYS A 4 32.09 -58.15 44.36
CA LYS A 4 31.52 -57.70 43.14
C LYS A 4 30.54 -56.55 43.44
N LYS A 5 30.87 -55.29 43.03
CA LYS A 5 30.04 -54.11 43.19
C LYS A 5 28.96 -54.14 42.10
N ASN A 6 27.72 -54.50 42.46
CA ASN A 6 26.58 -54.37 41.56
C ASN A 6 26.41 -52.86 41.21
N ARG A 7 26.65 -52.50 39.97
CA ARG A 7 26.21 -51.20 39.43
C ARG A 7 24.73 -51.35 39.12
N MET A 8 23.88 -50.75 39.94
CA MET A 8 22.48 -50.52 39.58
C MET A 8 22.47 -49.64 38.33
N GLY A 9 22.10 -50.16 37.17
CA GLY A 9 21.79 -49.42 36.01
C GLY A 9 20.53 -48.60 36.34
N THR A 10 20.64 -47.29 36.20
CA THR A 10 19.46 -46.39 36.20
C THR A 10 18.70 -46.66 34.90
N ASP A 11 17.74 -47.58 34.96
CA ASP A 11 16.77 -47.77 33.90
C ASP A 11 15.93 -46.47 33.81
N VAL A 12 16.27 -45.66 32.85
CA VAL A 12 15.48 -44.45 32.53
C VAL A 12 14.16 -44.96 31.94
N ASN A 13 13.06 -44.67 32.62
CA ASN A 13 11.73 -45.11 32.19
C ASN A 13 11.41 -44.48 30.82
N ALA A 14 11.35 -45.32 29.78
CA ALA A 14 11.08 -44.91 28.42
C ALA A 14 9.78 -44.10 28.28
N GLY A 15 8.76 -44.36 29.15
CA GLY A 15 7.53 -43.61 29.23
C GLY A 15 7.73 -42.15 29.66
N SER A 16 8.61 -41.94 30.67
CA SER A 16 8.92 -40.56 31.11
C SER A 16 9.69 -39.76 30.07
N MET A 17 10.58 -40.40 29.30
CA MET A 17 11.27 -39.76 28.21
C MET A 17 10.32 -39.37 27.04
N ALA A 18 9.36 -40.27 26.72
CA ALA A 18 8.36 -40.00 25.71
C ALA A 18 7.43 -38.82 26.09
N ASP A 19 7.04 -38.73 27.37
CA ASP A 19 6.22 -37.64 27.87
C ASP A 19 6.95 -36.29 27.81
N ILE A 20 8.22 -36.25 28.24
CA ILE A 20 9.05 -35.04 28.13
C ILE A 20 9.21 -34.63 26.66
N ALA A 21 9.45 -35.58 25.76
CA ALA A 21 9.58 -35.31 24.34
C ALA A 21 8.27 -34.79 23.74
N PHE A 22 7.12 -35.32 24.14
CA PHE A 22 5.80 -34.87 23.74
C PHE A 22 5.48 -33.47 24.24
N LEU A 23 5.76 -33.18 25.52
CA LEU A 23 5.58 -31.85 26.10
C LEU A 23 6.47 -30.79 25.42
N LEU A 24 7.73 -31.14 25.12
CA LEU A 24 8.62 -30.26 24.37
C LEU A 24 8.10 -30.02 22.95
N LEU A 25 7.58 -31.03 22.27
CA LEU A 25 7.00 -30.90 20.94
C LEU A 25 5.79 -29.97 20.94
N ILE A 26 4.86 -30.14 21.90
CA ILE A 26 3.70 -29.25 22.07
C ILE A 26 4.17 -27.83 22.41
N PHE A 27 5.15 -27.70 23.33
CA PHE A 27 5.71 -26.40 23.71
C PHE A 27 6.27 -25.67 22.49
N PHE A 28 7.09 -26.32 21.68
CA PHE A 28 7.60 -25.71 20.45
C PHE A 28 6.48 -25.39 19.46
N LEU A 29 5.49 -26.25 19.30
CA LEU A 29 4.37 -26.02 18.38
C LEU A 29 3.50 -24.84 18.81
N VAL A 30 3.32 -24.62 20.12
CA VAL A 30 2.56 -23.47 20.65
C VAL A 30 3.40 -22.19 20.70
N THR A 31 4.72 -22.30 20.97
CA THR A 31 5.60 -21.13 21.08
C THR A 31 6.16 -20.68 19.74
N THR A 32 6.23 -21.54 18.72
CA THR A 32 6.54 -21.10 17.34
C THR A 32 5.31 -20.44 16.73
N THR A 33 5.01 -19.22 17.15
CA THR A 33 4.21 -18.33 16.32
C THR A 33 5.05 -18.01 15.10
N ILE A 34 4.67 -18.54 13.95
CA ILE A 34 5.22 -18.09 12.68
C ILE A 34 4.80 -16.63 12.58
N ALA A 35 5.73 -15.73 12.87
CA ALA A 35 5.56 -14.32 12.55
C ALA A 35 5.45 -14.25 11.02
N SER A 36 4.21 -14.24 10.54
CA SER A 36 3.93 -13.91 9.15
C SER A 36 4.28 -12.44 9.01
N ASP A 37 5.45 -12.14 8.48
CA ASP A 37 5.82 -10.79 8.07
C ASP A 37 4.81 -10.34 7.01
N LYS A 38 3.78 -9.62 7.45
CA LYS A 38 2.82 -8.96 6.57
C LYS A 38 3.48 -7.69 6.06
N GLY A 39 4.43 -7.85 5.17
CA GLY A 39 4.99 -6.72 4.43
C GLY A 39 4.01 -6.22 3.37
N ILE A 40 4.07 -4.92 3.09
CA ILE A 40 3.37 -4.35 1.94
C ILE A 40 4.14 -4.77 0.69
N LEU A 41 3.53 -5.59 -0.15
CA LEU A 41 4.12 -5.96 -1.43
C LEU A 41 4.05 -4.73 -2.34
N ASN A 42 5.20 -4.10 -2.54
CA ASN A 42 5.35 -3.01 -3.50
C ASN A 42 6.26 -3.49 -4.63
N ILE A 43 5.71 -3.60 -5.83
CA ILE A 43 6.48 -3.99 -7.01
C ILE A 43 7.18 -2.73 -7.50
N LEU A 44 8.49 -2.66 -7.27
CA LEU A 44 9.30 -1.57 -7.81
C LEU A 44 9.36 -1.67 -9.34
N PRO A 45 9.29 -0.54 -10.04
CA PRO A 45 9.51 -0.53 -11.48
C PRO A 45 10.89 -1.10 -11.82
N PRO A 46 11.05 -1.73 -13.00
CA PRO A 46 12.33 -2.25 -13.42
C PRO A 46 13.37 -1.14 -13.46
N LYS A 47 14.61 -1.48 -13.11
CA LYS A 47 15.71 -0.52 -13.12
C LYS A 47 15.87 0.06 -14.54
N LEU A 48 15.84 1.38 -14.63
CA LEU A 48 16.02 2.08 -15.91
C LEU A 48 17.36 1.72 -16.52
N ASP A 49 17.37 1.43 -17.82
CA ASP A 49 18.62 1.22 -18.58
C ASP A 49 19.33 2.57 -18.74
N PRO A 50 20.54 2.75 -18.20
CA PRO A 50 21.27 4.03 -18.30
C PRO A 50 21.61 4.41 -19.75
N LEU A 51 21.61 3.42 -20.66
CA LEU A 51 21.94 3.63 -22.08
C LEU A 51 20.72 4.06 -22.90
N ASN A 52 19.51 3.87 -22.38
CA ASN A 52 18.27 4.19 -23.09
C ASN A 52 17.21 4.69 -22.10
N PRO A 53 17.42 5.88 -21.48
CA PRO A 53 16.44 6.42 -20.55
C PRO A 53 15.14 6.66 -21.31
N PRO A 54 13.97 6.31 -20.73
CA PRO A 54 12.69 6.66 -21.33
C PRO A 54 12.62 8.19 -21.48
N PRO A 55 11.91 8.69 -22.51
CA PRO A 55 11.73 10.11 -22.67
C PRO A 55 11.17 10.72 -21.37
N PRO A 56 11.61 11.94 -20.99
CA PRO A 56 11.06 12.61 -19.81
C PRO A 56 9.55 12.72 -19.98
N ILE A 57 8.80 12.18 -19.04
CA ILE A 57 7.36 12.36 -18.99
C ILE A 57 7.14 13.79 -18.49
N ASP A 58 6.64 14.65 -19.37
CA ASP A 58 6.27 16.02 -19.01
C ASP A 58 4.96 15.97 -18.20
N LEU A 59 5.10 15.72 -16.89
CA LEU A 59 3.99 15.73 -15.97
C LEU A 59 3.68 17.19 -15.62
N ASN A 60 2.50 17.66 -15.96
CA ASN A 60 2.04 18.94 -15.47
C ASN A 60 1.99 18.92 -13.93
N GLU A 61 2.53 19.95 -13.28
CA GLU A 61 2.56 20.03 -11.80
C GLU A 61 1.18 19.86 -11.18
N ARG A 62 0.12 20.35 -11.82
CA ARG A 62 -1.27 20.20 -11.35
C ARG A 62 -1.76 18.74 -11.32
N ASN A 63 -1.10 17.82 -12.02
CA ASN A 63 -1.41 16.39 -12.02
C ASN A 63 -0.73 15.64 -10.87
N ILE A 64 0.02 16.34 -10.02
CA ILE A 64 0.77 15.75 -8.92
C ILE A 64 0.22 16.30 -7.61
N PHE A 65 -0.40 15.44 -6.79
CA PHE A 65 -0.79 15.76 -5.43
C PHE A 65 0.38 15.47 -4.50
N VAL A 66 0.94 16.50 -3.87
CA VAL A 66 2.17 16.37 -3.08
C VAL A 66 1.86 16.28 -1.59
N ILE A 67 2.30 15.18 -0.98
CA ILE A 67 2.25 14.99 0.47
C ILE A 67 3.68 14.86 0.98
N ARG A 68 4.09 15.77 1.85
CA ARG A 68 5.41 15.71 2.50
C ARG A 68 5.23 15.47 3.99
N ILE A 69 6.08 14.62 4.57
CA ILE A 69 6.09 14.33 6.00
C ILE A 69 7.48 14.70 6.52
N ASN A 70 7.54 15.67 7.42
CA ASN A 70 8.82 16.14 7.96
C ASN A 70 9.34 15.23 9.08
N SER A 71 10.55 15.49 9.53
CA SER A 71 11.21 14.76 10.63
C SER A 71 10.50 14.89 11.98
N ASN A 72 9.63 15.88 12.15
CA ASN A 72 8.78 16.05 13.33
C ASN A 72 7.42 15.36 13.18
N ASN A 73 7.22 14.54 12.14
CA ASN A 73 5.98 13.84 11.84
C ASN A 73 4.79 14.76 11.55
N GLN A 74 5.03 15.97 11.07
CA GLN A 74 4.00 16.88 10.59
C GLN A 74 3.83 16.72 9.09
N TYR A 75 2.61 16.94 8.62
CA TYR A 75 2.25 16.83 7.22
C TYR A 75 2.24 18.19 6.54
N LEU A 76 2.81 18.26 5.36
CA LEU A 76 2.60 19.35 4.41
C LEU A 76 1.87 18.75 3.22
N ILE A 77 0.57 19.03 3.12
CA ILE A 77 -0.30 18.53 2.07
C ILE A 77 -0.54 19.69 1.11
N GLU A 78 -0.06 19.51 -0.13
CA GLU A 78 0.03 20.60 -1.12
C GLU A 78 0.81 21.80 -0.55
N SER A 79 0.14 22.78 0.01
CA SER A 79 0.74 23.98 0.63
C SER A 79 0.32 24.18 2.08
N ASP A 80 -0.48 23.26 2.64
CA ASP A 80 -1.05 23.38 3.98
C ASP A 80 -0.33 22.50 5.00
N TYR A 81 0.15 23.10 6.09
CA TYR A 81 0.68 22.36 7.23
C TYR A 81 -0.44 21.82 8.10
N ARG A 82 -0.39 20.52 8.39
CA ARG A 82 -1.37 19.82 9.24
C ARG A 82 -0.67 18.89 10.22
N ASP A 83 -1.26 18.72 11.39
CA ASP A 83 -0.76 17.77 12.40
C ASP A 83 -1.46 16.41 12.33
N ASN A 84 -2.51 16.29 11.52
CA ASN A 84 -3.27 15.06 11.30
C ASN A 84 -3.62 14.87 9.82
N THR A 85 -4.15 13.69 9.49
CA THR A 85 -4.57 13.28 8.14
C THR A 85 -6.08 13.31 7.94
N GLU A 86 -6.82 14.01 8.82
CA GLU A 86 -8.28 14.08 8.77
C GLU A 86 -8.75 14.67 7.43
N GLY A 87 -9.66 13.98 6.76
CA GLY A 87 -10.20 14.38 5.46
C GLY A 87 -9.28 14.14 4.26
N LEU A 88 -8.05 13.67 4.48
CA LEU A 88 -7.09 13.46 3.39
C LEU A 88 -7.59 12.42 2.36
N ASP A 89 -8.27 11.38 2.79
CA ASP A 89 -8.81 10.36 1.86
C ASP A 89 -9.89 10.94 0.93
N GLU A 90 -10.68 11.90 1.40
CA GLU A 90 -11.68 12.60 0.59
C GLU A 90 -11.03 13.57 -0.39
N GLU A 91 -10.01 14.30 0.06
CA GLU A 91 -9.22 15.19 -0.82
C GLU A 91 -8.51 14.41 -1.93
N LEU A 92 -7.93 13.26 -1.59
CA LEU A 92 -7.29 12.39 -2.57
C LEU A 92 -8.30 11.81 -3.58
N LYS A 93 -9.49 11.40 -3.12
CA LYS A 93 -10.57 10.96 -4.03
C LYS A 93 -11.01 12.08 -4.96
N ALA A 94 -11.18 13.28 -4.44
CA ALA A 94 -11.55 14.46 -5.23
C ALA A 94 -10.47 14.82 -6.27
N PHE A 95 -9.18 14.72 -5.89
CA PHE A 95 -8.07 14.94 -6.81
C PHE A 95 -8.00 13.88 -7.91
N ILE A 96 -8.10 12.58 -7.55
CA ILE A 96 -8.08 11.47 -8.52
C ILE A 96 -9.26 11.58 -9.49
N LEU A 97 -10.47 11.90 -9.00
CA LEU A 97 -11.69 12.02 -9.80
C LEU A 97 -11.90 13.42 -10.38
N ASN A 98 -10.85 14.24 -10.46
CA ASN A 98 -10.96 15.51 -11.14
C ASN A 98 -10.83 15.31 -12.67
N PHE A 99 -11.59 16.11 -13.42
CA PHE A 99 -11.60 16.16 -14.89
C PHE A 99 -11.43 17.62 -15.33
N GLY A 100 -10.32 18.25 -14.88
CA GLY A 100 -10.07 19.67 -15.13
C GLY A 100 -9.82 19.99 -16.59
N LYS A 101 -9.06 19.14 -17.29
CA LYS A 101 -8.77 19.25 -18.74
C LYS A 101 -8.64 17.83 -19.34
N PRO A 102 -9.73 17.04 -19.33
CA PRO A 102 -9.67 15.65 -19.77
C PRO A 102 -9.35 15.55 -21.25
N ASN A 103 -8.50 14.59 -21.61
CA ASN A 103 -8.32 14.16 -22.98
C ASN A 103 -9.51 13.28 -23.45
N GLU A 104 -9.48 12.76 -24.67
CA GLU A 104 -10.57 11.93 -25.22
C GLU A 104 -10.85 10.70 -24.34
N ALA A 105 -9.80 10.04 -23.81
CA ALA A 105 -9.92 8.90 -22.90
C ALA A 105 -10.55 9.32 -21.55
N GLY A 106 -10.16 10.47 -21.01
CA GLY A 106 -10.75 11.02 -19.79
C GLY A 106 -12.22 11.37 -19.95
N VAL A 107 -12.61 11.92 -21.10
CA VAL A 107 -14.04 12.17 -21.42
C VAL A 107 -14.83 10.86 -21.51
N ALA A 108 -14.28 9.84 -22.18
CA ALA A 108 -14.90 8.52 -22.26
C ALA A 108 -15.04 7.88 -20.88
N LEU A 109 -13.99 7.98 -20.06
CA LEU A 109 -14.00 7.51 -18.67
C LEU A 109 -15.09 8.20 -17.85
N TYR A 110 -15.18 9.54 -17.90
CA TYR A 110 -16.22 10.28 -17.18
C TYR A 110 -17.63 9.77 -17.55
N ASN A 111 -17.87 9.54 -18.84
CA ASN A 111 -19.17 9.06 -19.30
C ASN A 111 -19.51 7.65 -18.80
N SER A 112 -18.50 6.80 -18.60
CA SER A 112 -18.66 5.42 -18.10
C SER A 112 -18.80 5.33 -16.58
N LEU A 113 -18.47 6.38 -15.82
CA LEU A 113 -18.56 6.36 -14.36
C LEU A 113 -20.00 6.15 -13.87
N PRO A 114 -20.20 5.41 -12.78
CA PRO A 114 -21.49 5.31 -12.10
C PRO A 114 -21.90 6.66 -11.51
N ALA A 115 -23.21 6.86 -11.30
CA ALA A 115 -23.75 8.14 -10.82
C ALA A 115 -23.15 8.60 -9.49
N SER A 116 -22.83 7.65 -8.59
CA SER A 116 -22.17 7.94 -7.31
C SER A 116 -20.80 8.60 -7.47
N LEU A 117 -19.97 8.10 -8.39
CA LEU A 117 -18.66 8.68 -8.67
C LEU A 117 -18.75 9.96 -9.50
N LYS A 118 -19.73 10.07 -10.41
CA LYS A 118 -19.99 11.34 -11.13
C LYS A 118 -20.35 12.49 -10.19
N ALA A 119 -21.03 12.19 -9.09
CA ALA A 119 -21.37 13.20 -8.08
C ALA A 119 -20.14 13.71 -7.30
N LEU A 120 -19.08 12.88 -7.19
CA LEU A 120 -17.80 13.24 -6.56
C LEU A 120 -16.81 13.84 -7.56
N ALA A 121 -17.02 13.63 -8.86
CA ALA A 121 -16.11 14.07 -9.90
C ALA A 121 -16.03 15.61 -9.99
N GLY A 122 -14.82 16.14 -9.82
CA GLY A 122 -14.52 17.56 -9.97
C GLY A 122 -14.27 17.97 -11.42
N ARG A 123 -14.24 19.28 -11.67
CA ARG A 123 -13.84 19.89 -12.96
C ARG A 123 -12.98 21.13 -12.73
N ASP A 124 -12.16 21.10 -11.70
CA ASP A 124 -11.26 22.21 -11.40
C ASP A 124 -10.07 22.19 -12.38
N PRO A 125 -9.90 23.24 -13.21
CA PRO A 125 -8.80 23.31 -14.16
C PRO A 125 -7.42 23.53 -13.52
N LEU A 126 -7.39 23.82 -12.22
CA LEU A 126 -6.16 23.96 -11.42
C LEU A 126 -5.73 22.65 -10.74
N SER A 127 -6.61 21.66 -10.71
CA SER A 127 -6.34 20.32 -10.21
C SER A 127 -6.03 19.34 -11.36
N SER A 128 -6.04 18.02 -11.11
CA SER A 128 -5.65 17.03 -12.12
C SER A 128 -6.46 17.12 -13.41
N ASP A 129 -5.81 16.83 -14.54
CA ASP A 129 -6.44 16.89 -15.87
C ASP A 129 -7.53 15.83 -16.02
N ASP A 130 -7.21 14.61 -15.62
CA ASP A 130 -8.11 13.45 -15.59
C ASP A 130 -7.51 12.35 -14.68
N PRO A 131 -8.29 11.33 -14.28
CA PRO A 131 -7.83 10.25 -13.42
C PRO A 131 -6.65 9.44 -13.97
N GLY A 132 -6.48 9.40 -15.29
CA GLY A 132 -5.36 8.69 -15.93
C GLY A 132 -4.02 9.40 -15.74
N ASN A 133 -4.05 10.72 -15.50
CA ASN A 133 -2.88 11.55 -15.30
C ASN A 133 -2.62 11.93 -13.84
N ALA A 134 -3.56 11.65 -12.92
CA ALA A 134 -3.44 11.97 -11.51
C ALA A 134 -2.37 11.12 -10.82
N VAL A 135 -1.39 11.76 -10.18
CA VAL A 135 -0.29 11.12 -9.45
C VAL A 135 -0.27 11.62 -8.02
N ILE A 136 -0.22 10.72 -7.04
CA ILE A 136 -0.02 11.05 -5.63
C ILE A 136 1.47 10.88 -5.32
N SER A 137 2.14 11.96 -4.93
CA SER A 137 3.57 11.95 -4.58
C SER A 137 3.74 12.04 -3.07
N ILE A 138 4.30 10.98 -2.46
CA ILE A 138 4.60 10.92 -1.03
C ILE A 138 6.09 11.11 -0.84
N LYS A 139 6.48 12.14 -0.10
CA LYS A 139 7.87 12.47 0.21
C LYS A 139 8.07 12.52 1.71
N THR A 140 9.09 11.85 2.21
CA THR A 140 9.41 11.80 3.64
C THR A 140 10.82 12.31 3.89
N ASP A 141 11.02 12.97 5.01
CA ASP A 141 12.36 13.30 5.49
C ASP A 141 13.01 12.07 6.16
N ARG A 142 14.35 12.08 6.28
CA ARG A 142 15.10 10.96 6.88
C ARG A 142 14.73 10.66 8.35
N GLY A 143 14.16 11.61 9.06
CA GLY A 143 13.75 11.47 10.47
C GLY A 143 12.28 11.10 10.64
N THR A 144 11.51 11.00 9.58
CA THR A 144 10.08 10.67 9.61
C THR A 144 9.87 9.26 10.15
N SER A 145 8.90 9.06 11.04
CA SER A 145 8.55 7.73 11.53
C SER A 145 7.90 6.91 10.42
N TYR A 146 8.24 5.62 10.38
CA TYR A 146 7.67 4.69 9.40
C TYR A 146 6.16 4.55 9.54
N GLU A 147 5.64 4.69 10.77
CA GLU A 147 4.19 4.67 11.06
C GLU A 147 3.46 5.79 10.31
N LYS A 148 4.00 7.02 10.33
CA LYS A 148 3.39 8.17 9.65
C LYS A 148 3.43 8.05 8.12
N TYR A 149 4.49 7.46 7.60
CA TYR A 149 4.56 7.11 6.20
C TYR A 149 3.48 6.09 5.82
N LEU A 150 3.33 5.01 6.61
CA LEU A 150 2.34 3.97 6.36
C LEU A 150 0.91 4.50 6.46
N GLU A 151 0.63 5.39 7.40
CA GLU A 151 -0.66 6.05 7.56
C GLU A 151 -1.08 6.75 6.25
N VAL A 152 -0.21 7.60 5.70
CA VAL A 152 -0.48 8.32 4.44
C VAL A 152 -0.56 7.35 3.25
N PHE A 153 0.33 6.37 3.19
CA PHE A 153 0.34 5.40 2.11
C PHE A 153 -0.93 4.53 2.08
N ASP A 154 -1.45 4.12 3.25
CA ASP A 154 -2.70 3.37 3.33
C ASP A 154 -3.91 4.23 2.95
N LEU A 155 -3.93 5.51 3.36
CA LEU A 155 -4.97 6.46 2.95
C LEU A 155 -4.97 6.68 1.43
N ALA A 156 -3.79 6.82 0.82
CA ALA A 156 -3.68 6.96 -0.63
C ALA A 156 -4.20 5.70 -1.36
N LYS A 157 -3.83 4.52 -0.87
CA LYS A 157 -4.36 3.25 -1.42
C LYS A 157 -5.85 3.11 -1.20
N LYS A 158 -6.35 3.49 -0.02
CA LYS A 158 -7.77 3.46 0.32
C LYS A 158 -8.58 4.31 -0.65
N ALA A 159 -8.13 5.53 -0.95
CA ALA A 159 -8.80 6.41 -1.91
C ALA A 159 -9.00 5.74 -3.28
N TYR A 160 -7.97 5.06 -3.81
CA TYR A 160 -8.09 4.29 -5.05
C TYR A 160 -9.03 3.09 -4.91
N PHE A 161 -8.93 2.34 -3.80
CA PHE A 161 -9.80 1.17 -3.60
C PHE A 161 -11.27 1.56 -3.43
N ASP A 162 -11.57 2.68 -2.79
CA ASP A 162 -12.92 3.22 -2.68
C ASP A 162 -13.50 3.52 -4.07
N ILE A 163 -12.71 4.13 -4.95
CA ILE A 163 -13.11 4.43 -6.33
C ILE A 163 -13.32 3.13 -7.13
N TYR A 164 -12.38 2.19 -7.06
CA TYR A 164 -12.48 0.92 -7.79
C TYR A 164 -13.66 0.08 -7.34
N ALA A 165 -13.89 -0.02 -6.04
CA ALA A 165 -15.01 -0.73 -5.45
C ALA A 165 -16.35 -0.14 -5.91
N ALA A 166 -16.48 1.18 -5.85
CA ALA A 166 -17.68 1.89 -6.31
C ALA A 166 -17.97 1.68 -7.80
N ARG A 167 -16.94 1.55 -8.65
CA ARG A 167 -17.12 1.27 -10.09
C ARG A 167 -17.69 -0.11 -10.39
N VAL A 168 -17.41 -1.08 -9.53
CA VAL A 168 -17.86 -2.48 -9.71
C VAL A 168 -19.02 -2.86 -8.77
N ASN A 169 -19.58 -1.87 -8.04
CA ASN A 169 -20.68 -2.06 -7.09
C ASN A 169 -20.33 -3.01 -5.93
N LEU A 170 -19.11 -2.95 -5.43
CA LEU A 170 -18.65 -3.64 -4.24
C LEU A 170 -18.37 -2.64 -3.11
N SER A 171 -18.32 -3.11 -1.87
CA SER A 171 -17.72 -2.36 -0.78
C SER A 171 -16.17 -2.38 -0.93
N THR A 172 -15.49 -1.42 -0.28
CA THR A 172 -14.03 -1.34 -0.31
C THR A 172 -13.39 -2.60 0.26
N ASP A 173 -13.96 -3.16 1.33
CA ASP A 173 -13.45 -4.39 1.95
C ASP A 173 -13.62 -5.61 1.05
N GLU A 174 -14.77 -5.75 0.38
CA GLU A 174 -14.99 -6.81 -0.61
C GLU A 174 -14.01 -6.69 -1.78
N TYR A 175 -13.79 -5.47 -2.28
CA TYR A 175 -12.83 -5.26 -3.36
C TYR A 175 -11.39 -5.57 -2.94
N ARG A 176 -10.99 -5.18 -1.73
CA ARG A 176 -9.65 -5.49 -1.16
C ARG A 176 -9.46 -6.99 -0.91
N ALA A 177 -10.54 -7.73 -0.65
CA ALA A 177 -10.51 -9.18 -0.45
C ALA A 177 -10.32 -9.99 -1.75
N LEU A 178 -10.49 -9.37 -2.93
CA LEU A 178 -10.26 -10.02 -4.21
C LEU A 178 -8.77 -10.37 -4.35
N THR A 179 -8.46 -11.65 -4.40
CA THR A 179 -7.08 -12.15 -4.47
C THR A 179 -6.52 -12.23 -5.90
N GLY A 180 -7.41 -12.14 -6.90
CA GLY A 180 -7.05 -12.35 -8.29
C GLY A 180 -6.68 -13.80 -8.63
N GLN A 181 -7.13 -14.76 -7.83
CA GLN A 181 -6.82 -16.18 -8.02
C GLN A 181 -7.64 -16.86 -9.11
N ASN A 182 -8.70 -16.22 -9.56
CA ASN A 182 -9.54 -16.71 -10.63
C ASN A 182 -9.87 -15.62 -11.66
N ASP A 183 -10.20 -16.04 -12.89
CA ASP A 183 -10.46 -15.12 -14.00
C ASP A 183 -11.62 -14.15 -13.72
N ALA A 184 -12.60 -14.54 -12.91
CA ALA A 184 -13.72 -13.69 -12.55
C ALA A 184 -13.28 -12.53 -11.64
N GLU A 185 -12.46 -12.79 -10.63
CA GLU A 185 -11.88 -11.77 -9.75
C GLU A 185 -10.96 -10.82 -10.53
N VAL A 186 -10.10 -11.36 -11.39
CA VAL A 186 -9.23 -10.57 -12.27
C VAL A 186 -10.06 -9.62 -13.13
N SER A 187 -11.11 -10.12 -13.77
CA SER A 187 -12.02 -9.30 -14.59
C SER A 187 -12.73 -8.20 -13.80
N ILE A 188 -13.09 -8.44 -12.54
CA ILE A 188 -13.66 -7.43 -11.64
C ILE A 188 -12.60 -6.37 -11.30
N GLN A 189 -11.39 -6.79 -10.95
CA GLN A 189 -10.29 -5.88 -10.65
C GLN A 189 -9.92 -5.00 -11.84
N ASP A 190 -9.83 -5.57 -13.04
CA ASP A 190 -9.51 -4.85 -14.26
C ASP A 190 -10.57 -3.80 -14.60
N ARG A 191 -11.85 -4.15 -14.51
CA ARG A 191 -12.96 -3.19 -14.69
C ARG A 191 -12.93 -2.06 -13.65
N GLY A 192 -12.56 -2.36 -12.41
CA GLY A 192 -12.39 -1.35 -11.37
C GLY A 192 -11.30 -0.35 -11.73
N LYS A 193 -10.16 -0.82 -12.19
CA LYS A 193 -8.94 -0.04 -12.49
C LYS A 193 -8.94 0.64 -13.86
N GLU A 194 -9.80 0.22 -14.78
CA GLU A 194 -9.79 0.68 -16.17
C GLU A 194 -9.80 2.21 -16.28
N GLY A 195 -8.77 2.78 -16.90
CA GLY A 195 -8.59 4.23 -17.07
C GLY A 195 -8.23 5.01 -15.80
N ILE A 196 -8.07 4.35 -14.65
CA ILE A 196 -7.66 4.97 -13.38
C ILE A 196 -6.49 4.16 -12.81
N PRO A 197 -5.26 4.36 -13.31
CA PRO A 197 -4.09 3.67 -12.78
C PRO A 197 -3.81 4.11 -11.34
N MET A 198 -3.40 3.18 -10.47
CA MET A 198 -2.94 3.54 -9.12
C MET A 198 -1.54 4.15 -9.21
N ALA A 199 -1.48 5.46 -9.37
CA ALA A 199 -0.23 6.20 -9.52
C ALA A 199 0.20 6.83 -8.19
N ILE A 200 0.86 6.04 -7.33
CA ILE A 200 1.46 6.51 -6.08
C ILE A 200 2.98 6.50 -6.27
N SER A 201 3.59 7.67 -6.26
CA SER A 201 5.03 7.88 -6.35
C SER A 201 5.62 8.10 -4.98
N ILE A 202 6.67 7.36 -4.65
CA ILE A 202 7.45 7.54 -3.43
C ILE A 202 8.73 8.28 -3.83
N ALA A 203 8.81 9.56 -3.45
CA ALA A 203 9.98 10.37 -3.76
C ALA A 203 11.09 10.13 -2.73
N GLU A 204 12.34 10.11 -3.21
CA GLU A 204 13.50 10.04 -2.31
C GLU A 204 13.57 11.28 -1.39
N PRO A 205 14.01 11.10 -0.13
CA PRO A 205 14.23 12.21 0.78
C PRO A 205 15.21 13.22 0.20
N ASP A 206 14.96 14.51 0.39
CA ASP A 206 15.92 15.54 0.01
C ASP A 206 17.25 15.31 0.73
N LYS A 207 18.36 15.45 0.01
CA LYS A 207 19.68 15.45 0.62
C LYS A 207 19.77 16.71 1.48
N ILE A 208 19.83 16.54 2.81
CA ILE A 208 20.07 17.65 3.72
C ILE A 208 21.43 18.25 3.36
N GLY A 209 21.42 19.48 2.80
CA GLY A 209 22.56 20.35 2.68
C GLY A 209 23.75 19.71 1.95
N GLY A 210 23.83 19.91 0.67
CA GLY A 210 25.02 19.72 -0.13
C GLY A 210 25.14 20.88 -1.11
N ASN A 211 25.94 21.87 -0.78
CA ASN A 211 26.58 22.72 -1.77
C ASN A 211 27.40 21.85 -2.69
#